data_ddc81bb95ec69a0b7612185f663ee8ac
#
_entry.id   ddc81bb95ec69a0b7612185f663ee8ac
#
_cell.length_a   1.000
_cell.length_b   1.000
_cell.length_c   1.000
_cell.angle_alpha   90.00
_cell.angle_beta   90.00
_cell.angle_gamma   90.00
#
_symmetry.space_group_name_H-M   'P 1'
#
loop_
_entity.id
_entity.type
_entity.pdbx_description
1 polymer ?
#
loop_
_entity_poly.entity_id
_entity_poly.type
_entity_poly.pdbx_seq_one_letter_code
_entity_poly.pdbx_strand_id
1 'polypeptide(L)'
;DEAALPRREAKMALYFAALEQLLAGGYEPIGMDHFALPGDELARAARAGRLDRNFMGYTVKPASAMIAFGVSSIGEVAGGFFANEKKLSRYYQALDAGRLPVERGYLLDDDDRVRQAVIRLLMCNFRVSKAEVAARFGIDFDSYFASALAALDEARAAGFVELSAEA
;
A
#
# COMPACT_ATOMS: atom_id res chain seq x y z
N ASP A 1 -13.69 12.33 21.83
CA ASP A 1 -12.78 13.00 22.76
C ASP A 1 -11.38 12.39 22.60
N GLU A 2 -10.40 13.19 22.19
CA GLU A 2 -9.04 12.75 21.93
C GLU A 2 -8.34 12.21 23.21
N ALA A 3 -8.76 12.68 24.36
CA ALA A 3 -8.28 12.21 25.66
C ALA A 3 -8.71 10.76 25.99
N ALA A 4 -9.74 10.25 25.33
CA ALA A 4 -10.21 8.87 25.48
C ALA A 4 -9.42 7.87 24.62
N LEU A 5 -8.60 8.34 23.68
CA LEU A 5 -7.81 7.46 22.83
C LEU A 5 -6.59 6.91 23.59
N PRO A 6 -6.25 5.63 23.41
CA PRO A 6 -5.09 5.04 24.05
C PRO A 6 -3.79 5.74 23.62
N ARG A 7 -2.88 5.97 24.57
CA ARG A 7 -1.55 6.52 24.30
C ARG A 7 -0.67 5.50 23.56
N ARG A 8 0.51 5.94 23.10
CA ARG A 8 1.42 5.14 22.27
C ARG A 8 1.70 3.75 22.84
N GLU A 9 2.06 3.67 24.13
CA GLU A 9 2.37 2.41 24.80
C GLU A 9 1.13 1.49 24.88
N ALA A 10 -0.03 2.07 25.20
CA ALA A 10 -1.29 1.30 25.22
C ALA A 10 -1.70 0.82 23.83
N LYS A 11 -1.48 1.62 22.77
CA LYS A 11 -1.71 1.18 21.38
C LYS A 11 -0.82 -0.01 21.02
N MET A 12 0.47 0.04 21.36
CA MET A 12 1.39 -1.06 21.13
C MET A 12 1.01 -2.31 21.89
N ALA A 13 0.62 -2.18 23.17
CA ALA A 13 0.17 -3.31 23.97
C ALA A 13 -1.10 -3.97 23.38
N LEU A 14 -2.06 -3.17 22.92
CA LEU A 14 -3.27 -3.66 22.24
C LEU A 14 -2.93 -4.37 20.93
N TYR A 15 -2.00 -3.81 20.13
CA TYR A 15 -1.55 -4.44 18.90
C TYR A 15 -0.91 -5.81 19.15
N PHE A 16 0.02 -5.90 20.10
CA PHE A 16 0.66 -7.17 20.42
C PHE A 16 -0.30 -8.19 21.02
N ALA A 17 -1.23 -7.77 21.86
CA ALA A 17 -2.28 -8.66 22.39
C ALA A 17 -3.17 -9.21 21.24
N ALA A 18 -3.54 -8.37 20.29
CA ALA A 18 -4.30 -8.82 19.11
C ALA A 18 -3.48 -9.76 18.23
N LEU A 19 -2.20 -9.44 17.98
CA LEU A 19 -1.28 -10.28 17.22
C LEU A 19 -1.14 -11.68 17.84
N GLU A 20 -0.89 -11.77 19.15
CA GLU A 20 -0.79 -13.04 19.87
C GLU A 20 -2.07 -13.88 19.76
N GLN A 21 -3.22 -13.26 19.91
CA GLN A 21 -4.51 -13.92 19.80
C GLN A 21 -4.75 -14.47 18.39
N LEU A 22 -4.43 -13.69 17.35
CA LEU A 22 -4.59 -14.09 15.96
C LEU A 22 -3.63 -15.23 15.61
N LEU A 23 -2.36 -15.15 16.02
CA LEU A 23 -1.39 -16.23 15.82
C LEU A 23 -1.80 -17.51 16.55
N ALA A 24 -2.28 -17.41 17.81
CA ALA A 24 -2.80 -18.55 18.56
C ALA A 24 -4.04 -19.15 17.91
N GLY A 25 -4.86 -18.35 17.22
CA GLY A 25 -5.99 -18.76 16.41
C GLY A 25 -5.62 -19.37 15.05
N GLY A 26 -4.32 -19.49 14.73
CA GLY A 26 -3.82 -20.09 13.48
C GLY A 26 -3.84 -19.15 12.29
N TYR A 27 -3.97 -17.85 12.50
CA TYR A 27 -3.84 -16.85 11.43
C TYR A 27 -2.38 -16.55 11.11
N GLU A 28 -2.08 -16.26 9.86
CA GLU A 28 -0.79 -15.77 9.38
C GLU A 28 -0.86 -14.26 9.14
N PRO A 29 0.18 -13.49 9.52
CA PRO A 29 0.26 -12.07 9.16
C PRO A 29 0.51 -11.93 7.66
N ILE A 30 -0.30 -11.10 7.02
CA ILE A 30 -0.18 -10.79 5.59
C ILE A 30 0.65 -9.51 5.39
N GLY A 31 0.40 -8.52 6.22
CA GLY A 31 1.09 -7.24 6.24
C GLY A 31 0.26 -6.19 6.94
N MET A 32 0.93 -5.22 7.56
CA MET A 32 0.31 -4.16 8.37
C MET A 32 -0.64 -4.76 9.44
N ASP A 33 -1.94 -4.60 9.25
CA ASP A 33 -3.04 -5.04 10.13
C ASP A 33 -3.92 -6.15 9.51
N HIS A 34 -3.42 -6.79 8.44
CA HIS A 34 -4.13 -7.86 7.75
C HIS A 34 -3.60 -9.22 8.17
N PHE A 35 -4.52 -10.12 8.45
CA PHE A 35 -4.26 -11.51 8.84
C PHE A 35 -5.19 -12.43 8.05
N ALA A 36 -4.72 -13.62 7.71
CA ALA A 36 -5.53 -14.61 7.01
C ALA A 36 -5.23 -16.02 7.51
N LEU A 37 -6.18 -16.94 7.36
CA LEU A 37 -5.95 -18.36 7.63
C LEU A 37 -5.01 -18.93 6.54
N PRO A 38 -4.20 -19.97 6.83
CA PRO A 38 -3.23 -20.53 5.90
C PRO A 38 -3.82 -21.00 4.55
N GLY A 39 -5.08 -21.40 4.55
CA GLY A 39 -5.84 -21.83 3.37
C GLY A 39 -6.45 -20.70 2.55
N ASP A 40 -6.41 -19.47 3.04
CA ASP A 40 -6.95 -18.31 2.35
C ASP A 40 -6.12 -17.91 1.11
N GLU A 41 -6.77 -17.28 0.13
CA GLU A 41 -6.10 -16.83 -1.09
C GLU A 41 -5.04 -15.75 -0.81
N LEU A 42 -5.26 -14.86 0.18
CA LEU A 42 -4.28 -13.85 0.58
C LEU A 42 -3.02 -14.49 1.17
N ALA A 43 -3.17 -15.47 2.07
CA ALA A 43 -2.03 -16.17 2.66
C ALA A 43 -1.22 -16.94 1.60
N ARG A 44 -1.90 -17.62 0.66
CA ARG A 44 -1.23 -18.28 -0.46
C ARG A 44 -0.50 -17.30 -1.37
N ALA A 45 -1.10 -16.14 -1.67
CA ALA A 45 -0.49 -15.11 -2.49
C ALA A 45 0.72 -14.45 -1.78
N ALA A 46 0.61 -14.20 -0.47
CA ALA A 46 1.71 -13.68 0.35
C ALA A 46 2.94 -14.59 0.28
N ARG A 47 2.75 -15.90 0.54
CA ARG A 47 3.83 -16.90 0.45
C ARG A 47 4.44 -17.03 -0.95
N ALA A 48 3.65 -16.74 -1.98
CA ALA A 48 4.10 -16.77 -3.38
C ALA A 48 4.67 -15.44 -3.89
N GLY A 49 4.74 -14.39 -3.05
CA GLY A 49 5.19 -13.06 -3.44
C GLY A 49 4.30 -12.41 -4.52
N ARG A 50 3.01 -12.71 -4.52
CA ARG A 50 2.04 -12.25 -5.53
C ARG A 50 0.89 -11.43 -4.96
N LEU A 51 1.09 -10.88 -3.78
CA LEU A 51 0.15 -9.92 -3.23
C LEU A 51 0.13 -8.64 -4.06
N ASP A 52 -1.02 -8.05 -4.12
CA ASP A 52 -1.24 -6.70 -4.59
C ASP A 52 -1.98 -5.89 -3.53
N ARG A 53 -2.06 -4.58 -3.72
CA ARG A 53 -2.72 -3.67 -2.81
C ARG A 53 -3.41 -2.54 -3.57
N ASN A 54 -4.59 -2.19 -3.13
CA ASN A 54 -5.32 -1.01 -3.56
C ASN A 54 -5.74 -0.17 -2.34
N PHE A 55 -6.60 0.84 -2.54
CA PHE A 55 -7.08 1.69 -1.44
C PHE A 55 -8.01 0.98 -0.46
N MET A 56 -8.47 -0.24 -0.77
CA MET A 56 -9.29 -1.07 0.12
C MET A 56 -8.45 -1.99 1.02
N GLY A 57 -7.21 -2.29 0.64
CA GLY A 57 -6.32 -3.20 1.35
C GLY A 57 -5.60 -4.17 0.41
N TYR A 58 -5.13 -5.30 0.98
CA TYR A 58 -4.48 -6.35 0.19
C TYR A 58 -5.48 -7.12 -0.67
N THR A 59 -5.02 -7.52 -1.84
CA THR A 59 -5.82 -8.29 -2.82
C THR A 59 -4.93 -9.26 -3.59
N VAL A 60 -5.54 -10.29 -4.15
CA VAL A 60 -4.91 -11.23 -5.09
C VAL A 60 -5.31 -10.95 -6.54
N LYS A 61 -6.15 -9.95 -6.75
CA LYS A 61 -6.70 -9.59 -8.06
C LYS A 61 -6.26 -8.18 -8.44
N PRO A 62 -5.04 -8.01 -8.99
CA PRO A 62 -4.63 -6.71 -9.51
C PRO A 62 -5.61 -6.29 -10.61
N ALA A 63 -6.03 -5.03 -10.57
CA ALA A 63 -6.88 -4.45 -11.58
C ALA A 63 -6.10 -3.36 -12.33
N SER A 64 -6.31 -3.28 -13.65
CA SER A 64 -5.74 -2.21 -14.47
C SER A 64 -6.45 -0.86 -14.28
N ALA A 65 -7.67 -0.91 -13.75
CA ALA A 65 -8.47 0.26 -13.41
C ALA A 65 -9.38 -0.05 -12.23
N MET A 66 -9.62 0.94 -11.38
CA MET A 66 -10.53 0.86 -10.25
C MET A 66 -11.42 2.11 -10.23
N ILE A 67 -12.71 1.92 -10.39
CA ILE A 67 -13.70 2.99 -10.25
C ILE A 67 -14.28 2.93 -8.85
N ALA A 68 -14.17 4.04 -8.14
CA ALA A 68 -14.61 4.16 -6.75
C ALA A 68 -15.97 4.84 -6.65
N PHE A 69 -16.87 4.28 -5.84
CA PHE A 69 -18.18 4.82 -5.54
C PHE A 69 -18.26 5.31 -4.10
N GLY A 70 -19.02 6.37 -3.89
CA GLY A 70 -19.25 6.98 -2.58
C GLY A 70 -18.36 8.19 -2.30
N VAL A 71 -18.66 8.88 -1.19
CA VAL A 71 -17.90 10.04 -0.72
C VAL A 71 -16.48 9.64 -0.35
N SER A 72 -15.52 10.51 -0.59
CA SER A 72 -14.10 10.35 -0.29
C SER A 72 -13.40 9.14 -0.90
N SER A 73 -14.10 8.31 -1.68
CA SER A 73 -13.48 7.13 -2.28
C SER A 73 -12.47 7.51 -3.36
N ILE A 74 -11.47 6.66 -3.52
CA ILE A 74 -10.34 6.89 -4.42
C ILE A 74 -10.33 5.82 -5.50
N GLY A 75 -10.33 6.24 -6.75
CA GLY A 75 -10.19 5.39 -7.94
C GLY A 75 -8.85 5.60 -8.63
N GLU A 76 -8.50 4.63 -9.48
CA GLU A 76 -7.31 4.65 -10.32
C GLU A 76 -7.71 4.25 -11.74
N VAL A 77 -7.48 5.13 -12.71
CA VAL A 77 -7.79 4.88 -14.11
C VAL A 77 -6.87 5.68 -15.02
N ALA A 78 -6.53 5.12 -16.16
CA ALA A 78 -5.73 5.78 -17.20
C ALA A 78 -4.41 6.40 -16.70
N GLY A 79 -3.77 5.76 -15.71
CA GLY A 79 -2.50 6.24 -15.16
C GLY A 79 -2.64 7.44 -14.22
N GLY A 80 -3.81 7.62 -13.62
CA GLY A 80 -4.04 8.65 -12.62
C GLY A 80 -4.93 8.20 -11.49
N PHE A 81 -4.88 8.92 -10.39
CA PHE A 81 -5.78 8.78 -9.27
C PHE A 81 -6.83 9.87 -9.26
N PHE A 82 -8.03 9.55 -8.81
CA PHE A 82 -9.07 10.54 -8.58
C PHE A 82 -9.77 10.26 -7.26
N ALA A 83 -10.16 11.31 -6.57
CA ALA A 83 -10.88 11.22 -5.30
C ALA A 83 -12.22 11.93 -5.43
N ASN A 84 -13.27 11.27 -4.94
CA ASN A 84 -14.60 11.82 -4.90
C ASN A 84 -14.73 12.87 -3.79
N GLU A 85 -15.75 13.72 -3.93
CA GLU A 85 -16.15 14.72 -2.94
C GLU A 85 -16.26 14.12 -1.54
N LYS A 86 -15.70 14.81 -0.55
CA LYS A 86 -15.71 14.37 0.86
C LYS A 86 -17.02 14.73 1.56
N LYS A 87 -17.70 15.79 1.10
CA LYS A 87 -18.96 16.25 1.67
C LYS A 87 -20.12 15.59 0.94
N LEU A 88 -20.96 14.87 1.69
CA LEU A 88 -22.11 14.15 1.17
C LEU A 88 -23.03 15.05 0.32
N SER A 89 -23.27 16.29 0.77
CA SER A 89 -24.10 17.25 0.04
C SER A 89 -23.51 17.62 -1.33
N ARG A 90 -22.19 17.82 -1.44
CA ARG A 90 -21.53 18.11 -2.70
C ARG A 90 -21.50 16.89 -3.63
N TYR A 91 -21.31 15.71 -3.04
CA TYR A 91 -21.35 14.45 -3.77
C TYR A 91 -22.68 14.28 -4.49
N TYR A 92 -23.81 14.40 -3.77
CA TYR A 92 -25.14 14.31 -4.37
C TYR A 92 -25.44 15.46 -5.32
N GLN A 93 -25.04 16.69 -5.00
CA GLN A 93 -25.20 17.82 -5.93
C GLN A 93 -24.53 17.58 -7.29
N ALA A 94 -23.35 16.95 -7.30
CA ALA A 94 -22.68 16.59 -8.54
C ALA A 94 -23.46 15.52 -9.32
N LEU A 95 -23.93 14.47 -8.64
CA LEU A 95 -24.72 13.40 -9.26
C LEU A 95 -26.07 13.90 -9.81
N ASP A 96 -26.78 14.72 -9.05
CA ASP A 96 -28.07 15.33 -9.47
C ASP A 96 -27.88 16.23 -10.69
N ALA A 97 -26.69 16.83 -10.84
CA ALA A 97 -26.30 17.61 -12.01
C ALA A 97 -25.75 16.76 -13.18
N GLY A 98 -25.81 15.42 -13.10
CA GLY A 98 -25.29 14.50 -14.11
C GLY A 98 -23.77 14.51 -14.27
N ARG A 99 -23.02 14.94 -13.25
CA ARG A 99 -21.56 15.02 -13.27
C ARG A 99 -20.95 13.97 -12.34
N LEU A 100 -19.75 13.51 -12.69
CA LEU A 100 -18.95 12.70 -11.76
C LEU A 100 -18.60 13.54 -10.51
N PRO A 101 -18.75 12.99 -9.30
CA PRO A 101 -18.51 13.71 -8.05
C PRO A 101 -17.02 13.76 -7.69
N VAL A 102 -16.16 13.99 -8.67
CA VAL A 102 -14.69 14.06 -8.49
C VAL A 102 -14.32 15.43 -7.95
N GLU A 103 -13.68 15.47 -6.78
CA GLU A 103 -13.14 16.67 -6.15
C GLU A 103 -11.75 17.00 -6.69
N ARG A 104 -10.90 15.98 -6.88
CA ARG A 104 -9.52 16.15 -7.34
C ARG A 104 -9.01 14.91 -8.05
N GLY A 105 -8.01 15.12 -8.90
CA GLY A 105 -7.27 14.05 -9.59
C GLY A 105 -5.79 14.35 -9.59
N TYR A 106 -5.00 13.30 -9.83
CA TYR A 106 -3.56 13.37 -10.00
C TYR A 106 -3.14 12.42 -11.13
N LEU A 107 -2.50 12.95 -12.15
CA LEU A 107 -1.93 12.13 -13.24
C LEU A 107 -0.50 11.77 -12.90
N LEU A 108 -0.18 10.49 -12.99
CA LEU A 108 1.15 9.98 -12.73
C LEU A 108 2.09 10.30 -13.89
N ASP A 109 3.23 10.90 -13.60
CA ASP A 109 4.35 11.00 -14.51
C ASP A 109 5.22 9.72 -14.49
N ASP A 110 6.34 9.73 -15.20
CA ASP A 110 7.20 8.55 -15.29
C ASP A 110 7.96 8.30 -13.97
N ASP A 111 8.36 9.35 -13.24
CA ASP A 111 8.97 9.22 -11.91
C ASP A 111 7.97 8.61 -10.91
N ASP A 112 6.74 9.08 -10.92
CA ASP A 112 5.67 8.54 -10.09
C ASP A 112 5.44 7.04 -10.34
N ARG A 113 5.48 6.61 -11.60
CA ARG A 113 5.29 5.20 -11.98
C ARG A 113 6.42 4.30 -11.49
N VAL A 114 7.66 4.77 -11.57
CA VAL A 114 8.83 4.06 -11.02
C VAL A 114 8.66 3.91 -9.51
N ARG A 115 8.37 5.01 -8.82
CA ARG A 115 8.18 5.01 -7.35
C ARG A 115 6.99 4.17 -6.93
N GLN A 116 5.86 4.27 -7.63
CA GLN A 116 4.68 3.45 -7.38
C GLN A 116 5.01 1.96 -7.44
N ALA A 117 5.78 1.53 -8.46
CA ALA A 117 6.17 0.13 -8.61
C ALA A 117 7.03 -0.34 -7.42
N VAL A 118 8.03 0.45 -7.00
CA VAL A 118 8.88 0.13 -5.85
C VAL A 118 8.08 0.09 -4.55
N ILE A 119 7.25 1.10 -4.30
CA ILE A 119 6.38 1.17 -3.12
C ILE A 119 5.45 -0.05 -3.07
N ARG A 120 4.86 -0.42 -4.21
CA ARG A 120 3.96 -1.58 -4.31
C ARG A 120 4.67 -2.88 -3.96
N LEU A 121 5.90 -3.09 -4.46
CA LEU A 121 6.71 -4.27 -4.13
C LEU A 121 7.04 -4.32 -2.64
N LEU A 122 7.49 -3.20 -2.06
CA LEU A 122 7.77 -3.12 -0.62
C LEU A 122 6.54 -3.37 0.24
N MET A 123 5.43 -2.72 -0.08
CA MET A 123 4.19 -2.82 0.70
C MET A 123 3.52 -4.20 0.60
N CYS A 124 3.67 -4.88 -0.54
CA CYS A 124 2.99 -6.15 -0.78
C CYS A 124 3.87 -7.36 -0.53
N ASN A 125 5.17 -7.27 -0.82
CA ASN A 125 6.07 -8.44 -0.81
C ASN A 125 7.29 -8.24 0.09
N PHE A 126 7.43 -7.07 0.73
CA PHE A 126 8.54 -6.72 1.63
C PHE A 126 9.93 -6.87 0.97
N ARG A 127 9.96 -6.90 -0.35
CA ARG A 127 11.18 -7.12 -1.14
C ARG A 127 11.11 -6.37 -2.46
N VAL A 128 12.26 -5.84 -2.89
CA VAL A 128 12.46 -5.22 -4.21
C VAL A 128 13.67 -5.85 -4.87
N SER A 129 13.51 -6.32 -6.11
CA SER A 129 14.62 -6.66 -6.96
C SER A 129 15.05 -5.42 -7.74
N LYS A 130 16.24 -4.91 -7.44
CA LYS A 130 16.82 -3.75 -8.14
C LYS A 130 16.95 -4.03 -9.64
N ALA A 131 17.41 -5.23 -10.00
CA ALA A 131 17.57 -5.63 -11.38
C ALA A 131 16.25 -5.66 -12.16
N GLU A 132 15.17 -6.18 -11.55
CA GLU A 132 13.86 -6.22 -12.20
C GLU A 132 13.29 -4.80 -12.42
N VAL A 133 13.42 -3.91 -11.43
CA VAL A 133 12.98 -2.52 -11.55
C VAL A 133 13.80 -1.79 -12.59
N ALA A 134 15.15 -1.94 -12.57
CA ALA A 134 16.04 -1.36 -13.55
C ALA A 134 15.68 -1.78 -14.97
N ALA A 135 15.49 -3.08 -15.20
CA ALA A 135 15.11 -3.63 -16.50
C ALA A 135 13.73 -3.14 -16.98
N ARG A 136 12.76 -3.06 -16.07
CA ARG A 136 11.39 -2.64 -16.38
C ARG A 136 11.29 -1.18 -16.81
N PHE A 137 12.06 -0.30 -16.17
CA PHE A 137 11.95 1.15 -16.37
C PHE A 137 13.13 1.77 -17.12
N GLY A 138 14.16 0.98 -17.47
CA GLY A 138 15.34 1.48 -18.17
C GLY A 138 16.18 2.45 -17.35
N ILE A 139 16.25 2.25 -16.03
CA ILE A 139 16.97 3.12 -15.09
C ILE A 139 18.16 2.39 -14.47
N ASP A 140 19.15 3.14 -13.99
CA ASP A 140 20.11 2.66 -13.00
C ASP A 140 19.52 2.84 -11.60
N PHE A 141 19.17 1.73 -10.95
CA PHE A 141 18.42 1.75 -9.69
C PHE A 141 19.16 2.48 -8.57
N ASP A 142 20.46 2.21 -8.43
CA ASP A 142 21.24 2.77 -7.31
C ASP A 142 21.45 4.27 -7.47
N SER A 143 21.71 4.74 -8.69
CA SER A 143 21.78 6.17 -8.98
C SER A 143 20.42 6.86 -8.84
N TYR A 144 19.35 6.22 -9.34
CA TYR A 144 18.00 6.77 -9.30
C TYR A 144 17.46 6.95 -7.87
N PHE A 145 17.71 5.96 -7.01
CA PHE A 145 17.28 5.95 -5.62
C PHE A 145 18.40 6.30 -4.61
N ALA A 146 19.51 6.91 -5.04
CA ALA A 146 20.68 7.15 -4.19
C ALA A 146 20.35 7.84 -2.85
N SER A 147 19.52 8.89 -2.89
CA SER A 147 19.10 9.60 -1.68
C SER A 147 18.21 8.75 -0.76
N ALA A 148 17.33 7.95 -1.34
CA ALA A 148 16.46 7.06 -0.58
C ALA A 148 17.26 5.91 0.05
N LEU A 149 18.21 5.34 -0.70
CA LEU A 149 19.09 4.28 -0.18
C LEU A 149 19.97 4.79 0.98
N ALA A 150 20.53 5.99 0.85
CA ALA A 150 21.29 6.62 1.94
C ALA A 150 20.43 6.87 3.20
N ALA A 151 19.14 7.18 3.04
CA ALA A 151 18.23 7.36 4.16
C ALA A 151 17.87 6.04 4.89
N LEU A 152 18.21 4.88 4.32
CA LEU A 152 17.98 3.58 4.95
C LEU A 152 19.07 3.14 5.93
N ASP A 153 20.18 3.87 6.05
CA ASP A 153 21.32 3.45 6.88
C ASP A 153 20.94 3.23 8.35
N GLU A 154 20.09 4.08 8.91
CA GLU A 154 19.59 3.92 10.27
C GLU A 154 18.73 2.64 10.41
N ALA A 155 17.83 2.41 9.45
CA ALA A 155 16.97 1.24 9.44
C ALA A 155 17.78 -0.07 9.24
N ARG A 156 18.86 -0.01 8.44
CA ARG A 156 19.81 -1.13 8.27
C ARG A 156 20.54 -1.42 9.56
N ALA A 157 21.07 -0.39 10.22
CA ALA A 157 21.76 -0.54 11.50
C ALA A 157 20.87 -1.13 12.59
N ALA A 158 19.58 -0.81 12.55
CA ALA A 158 18.55 -1.36 13.44
C ALA A 158 18.03 -2.75 13.03
N GLY A 159 18.49 -3.31 11.90
CA GLY A 159 18.07 -4.64 11.42
C GLY A 159 16.68 -4.68 10.76
N PHE A 160 16.09 -3.55 10.42
CA PHE A 160 14.78 -3.49 9.75
C PHE A 160 14.86 -3.64 8.22
N VAL A 161 16.04 -3.38 7.65
CA VAL A 161 16.25 -3.44 6.20
C VAL A 161 17.58 -4.16 5.92
N GLU A 162 17.55 -5.06 4.95
CA GLU A 162 18.72 -5.69 4.37
C GLU A 162 18.90 -5.24 2.92
N LEU A 163 20.10 -4.81 2.55
CA LEU A 163 20.46 -4.50 1.16
C LEU A 163 21.44 -5.57 0.68
N SER A 164 21.01 -6.41 -0.25
CA SER A 164 21.84 -7.40 -0.90
C SER A 164 22.30 -6.94 -2.29
N ALA A 165 23.40 -7.48 -2.77
CA ALA A 165 23.90 -7.21 -4.13
C ALA A 165 23.03 -7.89 -5.21
N GLU A 166 22.24 -8.90 -4.83
CA GLU A 166 21.42 -9.71 -5.74
C GLU A 166 19.93 -9.33 -5.71
N ALA A 167 19.54 -8.37 -4.89
CA ALA A 167 18.15 -7.93 -4.76
C ALA A 167 17.88 -6.68 -5.57
#